data_94075bb3e12d1509965a1d85be437c31
#
_entry.id   94075bb3e12d1509965a1d85be437c31
#
_cell.length_a   1.000
_cell.length_b   1.000
_cell.length_c   1.000
_cell.angle_alpha   90.00
_cell.angle_beta   90.00
_cell.angle_gamma   90.00
#
_symmetry.space_group_name_H-M   'P 1'
#
loop_
_entity.id
_entity.type
_entity.pdbx_description
1 polymer ?
#
loop_
_entity_poly.entity_id
_entity_poly.type
_entity_poly.pdbx_seq_one_letter_code
_entity_poly.pdbx_strand_id
1 'polypeptide(L)'
;MRKSSLHTLVLYARYTDKLSYYDDWQYAFETHPDLCARSVNICDGKNLRSVKRSIGDYDLIVLLHSVNADTLVFIEPYRSILKDRKGKLLSFVGNEVNLPRISMKSKIDFIKDVSADFIGTQLPLEAGRWLYVECRGSSVVALPHALNPKAFGPIIPNGERTIDIGARSHQYWSCLGDNERNDLYGFFAKYPFIPSLKMDIDTKSRFDRSGWSVFLNQCRGTISNEAGSYYLERDDATVRKIQAFAESQQKEKGSKIVKPDSLPERLWRFVPSQLKEVVKAPLSRFLKSLNVSYYSDIYEQLDFNETFERFFKDIPRCPVYSKAISSRHFDAIGTKTCQIMLEGRYNEILKADEHFIALKHDFSNITEVMIRFLDSTCHQVMVDRAYEYIMDQHTYRHRVDAVRDLM
;
A
#
# COMPACT_ATOMS: atom_id res chain seq x y z
N MET A 1 10.15 -23.01 31.05
CA MET A 1 11.27 -22.88 30.12
C MET A 1 11.07 -21.59 29.32
N ARG A 2 11.98 -20.60 29.40
CA ARG A 2 11.93 -19.46 28.45
C ARG A 2 12.21 -20.02 27.07
N LYS A 3 11.25 -19.89 26.11
CA LYS A 3 11.53 -20.16 24.70
C LYS A 3 12.74 -19.32 24.30
N SER A 4 13.72 -19.89 23.62
CA SER A 4 14.84 -19.13 23.08
C SER A 4 14.27 -18.07 22.12
N SER A 5 14.77 -16.85 22.25
CA SER A 5 14.38 -15.76 21.37
C SER A 5 14.74 -16.10 19.91
N LEU A 6 13.82 -15.93 18.98
CA LEU A 6 14.00 -16.25 17.56
C LEU A 6 14.89 -15.19 16.90
N HIS A 7 16.07 -15.59 16.40
CA HIS A 7 16.97 -14.67 15.71
C HIS A 7 16.41 -14.30 14.34
N THR A 8 16.06 -13.03 14.17
CA THR A 8 15.32 -12.54 13.00
C THR A 8 16.10 -11.47 12.26
N LEU A 9 16.29 -11.63 10.95
CA LEU A 9 16.82 -10.61 10.05
C LEU A 9 15.68 -9.97 9.25
N VAL A 10 15.48 -8.66 9.41
CA VAL A 10 14.46 -7.90 8.67
C VAL A 10 15.14 -7.06 7.59
N LEU A 11 14.90 -7.38 6.33
CA LEU A 11 15.41 -6.61 5.19
C LEU A 11 14.32 -5.66 4.67
N TYR A 12 14.67 -4.39 4.51
CA TYR A 12 13.78 -3.37 3.96
C TYR A 12 14.53 -2.45 2.99
N ALA A 13 13.82 -1.82 2.07
CA ALA A 13 14.39 -0.89 1.11
C ALA A 13 13.79 0.52 1.34
N ARG A 14 14.55 1.41 2.01
CA ARG A 14 14.14 2.80 2.22
C ARG A 14 14.73 3.67 1.12
N TYR A 15 14.01 3.80 0.02
CA TYR A 15 14.33 4.67 -1.11
C TYR A 15 13.46 5.92 -1.18
N THR A 16 12.51 6.09 -0.24
CA THR A 16 11.66 7.26 -0.08
C THR A 16 11.25 7.42 1.38
N ASP A 17 11.11 8.66 1.84
CA ASP A 17 10.66 8.99 3.20
C ASP A 17 9.13 9.18 3.29
N LYS A 18 8.41 9.02 2.18
CA LYS A 18 6.96 9.28 2.07
C LYS A 18 6.06 8.06 2.34
N LEU A 19 6.64 6.90 2.67
CA LEU A 19 5.90 5.67 2.94
C LEU A 19 6.21 5.19 4.36
N SER A 20 5.27 5.33 5.26
CA SER A 20 5.47 5.15 6.69
C SER A 20 5.09 3.78 7.24
N TYR A 21 4.23 3.02 6.58
CA TYR A 21 3.78 1.72 7.11
C TYR A 21 4.91 0.67 7.16
N TYR A 22 6.00 0.86 6.42
CA TYR A 22 7.19 0.00 6.54
C TYR A 22 7.87 0.18 7.90
N ASP A 23 7.86 1.40 8.43
CA ASP A 23 8.42 1.71 9.75
C ASP A 23 7.60 1.01 10.84
N ASP A 24 6.29 0.86 10.66
CA ASP A 24 5.41 0.18 11.61
C ASP A 24 5.69 -1.32 11.68
N TRP A 25 5.90 -1.97 10.53
CA TRP A 25 6.32 -3.36 10.46
C TRP A 25 7.71 -3.57 11.06
N GLN A 26 8.68 -2.73 10.66
CA GLN A 26 10.05 -2.78 11.21
C GLN A 26 10.02 -2.67 12.72
N TYR A 27 9.34 -1.65 13.25
CA TYR A 27 9.20 -1.40 14.68
C TYR A 27 8.58 -2.59 15.40
N ALA A 28 7.55 -3.21 14.84
CA ALA A 28 6.88 -4.35 15.46
C ALA A 28 7.81 -5.57 15.58
N PHE A 29 8.61 -5.86 14.55
CA PHE A 29 9.62 -6.92 14.62
C PHE A 29 10.72 -6.62 15.64
N GLU A 30 11.26 -5.39 15.67
CA GLU A 30 12.35 -4.98 16.56
C GLU A 30 11.94 -4.93 18.03
N THR A 31 10.67 -4.68 18.33
CA THR A 31 10.18 -4.55 19.72
C THR A 31 9.43 -5.77 20.21
N HIS A 32 9.35 -6.83 19.42
CA HIS A 32 8.66 -8.05 19.83
C HIS A 32 9.46 -8.82 20.88
N PRO A 33 8.86 -9.20 22.02
CA PRO A 33 9.60 -9.78 23.16
C PRO A 33 10.22 -11.15 22.87
N ASP A 34 9.65 -11.93 21.94
CA ASP A 34 10.11 -13.27 21.59
C ASP A 34 11.09 -13.27 20.40
N LEU A 35 11.43 -12.10 19.85
CA LEU A 35 12.33 -11.97 18.71
C LEU A 35 13.61 -11.22 19.10
N CYS A 36 14.75 -11.68 18.57
CA CYS A 36 15.99 -10.92 18.54
C CYS A 36 16.17 -10.41 17.11
N ALA A 37 15.50 -9.29 16.77
CA ALA A 37 15.42 -8.81 15.43
C ALA A 37 16.49 -7.77 15.11
N ARG A 38 17.12 -7.91 13.93
CA ARG A 38 18.02 -6.93 13.32
C ARG A 38 17.45 -6.47 12.00
N SER A 39 17.20 -5.17 11.85
CA SER A 39 16.76 -4.58 10.59
C SER A 39 17.92 -4.03 9.77
N VAL A 40 17.86 -4.24 8.45
CA VAL A 40 18.90 -3.82 7.51
C VAL A 40 18.27 -3.16 6.30
N ASN A 41 18.68 -1.91 6.04
CA ASN A 41 18.31 -1.21 4.81
C ASN A 41 19.17 -1.68 3.63
N ILE A 42 18.55 -2.38 2.67
CA ILE A 42 19.26 -2.92 1.50
C ILE A 42 19.61 -1.86 0.45
N CYS A 43 19.11 -0.63 0.58
CA CYS A 43 19.54 0.48 -0.29
C CYS A 43 20.97 0.94 0.02
N ASP A 44 21.50 0.63 1.21
CA ASP A 44 22.90 0.88 1.55
C ASP A 44 23.77 -0.31 1.13
N GLY A 45 24.54 -0.12 0.05
CA GLY A 45 25.42 -1.17 -0.49
C GLY A 45 26.49 -1.71 0.49
N LYS A 46 26.80 -0.95 1.56
CA LYS A 46 27.73 -1.40 2.61
C LYS A 46 27.18 -2.61 3.38
N ASN A 47 25.85 -2.74 3.45
CA ASN A 47 25.20 -3.81 4.19
C ASN A 47 25.32 -5.20 3.54
N LEU A 48 25.55 -5.28 2.23
CA LEU A 48 25.60 -6.53 1.49
C LEU A 48 26.61 -7.52 2.08
N ARG A 49 27.84 -7.04 2.36
CA ARG A 49 28.90 -7.89 2.93
C ARG A 49 28.57 -8.37 4.34
N SER A 50 27.93 -7.53 5.13
CA SER A 50 27.50 -7.87 6.49
C SER A 50 26.44 -8.97 6.47
N VAL A 51 25.39 -8.79 5.66
CA VAL A 51 24.32 -9.77 5.49
C VAL A 51 24.87 -11.11 4.98
N LYS A 52 25.75 -11.09 3.96
CA LYS A 52 26.37 -12.31 3.43
C LYS A 52 27.11 -13.12 4.50
N ARG A 53 27.78 -12.46 5.46
CA ARG A 53 28.52 -13.14 6.52
C ARG A 53 27.63 -13.75 7.59
N SER A 54 26.49 -13.14 7.87
CA SER A 54 25.64 -13.49 9.01
C SER A 54 24.31 -14.15 8.65
N ILE A 55 23.97 -14.31 7.36
CA ILE A 55 22.64 -14.81 6.98
C ILE A 55 22.35 -16.22 7.49
N GLY A 56 23.38 -17.04 7.67
CA GLY A 56 23.26 -18.38 8.22
C GLY A 56 23.00 -18.46 9.73
N ASP A 57 23.07 -17.32 10.43
CA ASP A 57 22.91 -17.23 11.91
C ASP A 57 21.45 -16.91 12.30
N TYR A 58 20.58 -16.64 11.33
CA TYR A 58 19.18 -16.28 11.57
C TYR A 58 18.25 -17.46 11.36
N ASP A 59 17.28 -17.60 12.27
CA ASP A 59 16.20 -18.58 12.19
C ASP A 59 15.13 -18.14 11.20
N LEU A 60 14.88 -16.82 11.12
CA LEU A 60 13.90 -16.19 10.25
C LEU A 60 14.51 -15.00 9.52
N ILE A 61 14.31 -14.96 8.20
CA ILE A 61 14.60 -13.80 7.36
C ILE A 61 13.27 -13.24 6.84
N VAL A 62 13.07 -11.94 7.02
CA VAL A 62 11.85 -11.24 6.60
C VAL A 62 12.20 -10.21 5.54
N LEU A 63 11.60 -10.30 4.37
CA LEU A 63 11.64 -9.27 3.35
C LEU A 63 10.38 -8.42 3.48
N LEU A 64 10.50 -7.17 3.95
CA LEU A 64 9.36 -6.26 4.05
C LEU A 64 8.86 -5.84 2.66
N HIS A 65 7.66 -5.32 2.59
CA HIS A 65 6.95 -4.93 1.38
C HIS A 65 7.79 -4.09 0.40
N SER A 66 8.62 -3.18 0.90
CA SER A 66 9.47 -2.32 0.07
C SER A 66 10.56 -3.05 -0.71
N VAL A 67 10.86 -4.29 -0.32
CA VAL A 67 11.88 -5.13 -0.98
C VAL A 67 11.37 -5.71 -2.29
N ASN A 68 10.10 -6.15 -2.32
CA ASN A 68 9.44 -6.72 -3.49
C ASN A 68 8.16 -5.92 -3.82
N ALA A 69 8.32 -4.65 -4.22
CA ALA A 69 7.22 -3.71 -4.50
C ALA A 69 7.37 -3.05 -5.87
N ASP A 70 7.83 -1.78 -5.88
CA ASP A 70 7.94 -0.96 -7.08
C ASP A 70 9.21 -1.21 -7.88
N THR A 71 10.15 -1.95 -7.33
CA THR A 71 11.42 -2.31 -7.95
C THR A 71 12.09 -3.47 -7.24
N LEU A 72 12.81 -4.30 -7.98
CA LEU A 72 13.67 -5.37 -7.45
C LEU A 72 15.16 -4.99 -7.44
N VAL A 73 15.51 -3.79 -7.92
CA VAL A 73 16.91 -3.38 -8.11
C VAL A 73 17.75 -3.49 -6.83
N PHE A 74 17.18 -3.16 -5.68
CA PHE A 74 17.90 -3.19 -4.42
C PHE A 74 18.11 -4.59 -3.86
N ILE A 75 17.21 -5.52 -4.17
CA ILE A 75 17.29 -6.91 -3.68
C ILE A 75 18.10 -7.82 -4.62
N GLU A 76 18.28 -7.45 -5.87
CA GLU A 76 19.05 -8.26 -6.83
C GLU A 76 20.43 -8.69 -6.31
N PRO A 77 21.26 -7.82 -5.70
CA PRO A 77 22.55 -8.24 -5.15
C PRO A 77 22.47 -9.26 -4.01
N TYR A 78 21.31 -9.36 -3.36
CA TYR A 78 21.08 -10.28 -2.23
C TYR A 78 20.51 -11.63 -2.66
N ARG A 79 20.13 -11.80 -3.92
CA ARG A 79 19.43 -12.98 -4.44
C ARG A 79 20.18 -14.29 -4.16
N SER A 80 21.49 -14.34 -4.46
CA SER A 80 22.32 -15.51 -4.15
C SER A 80 22.48 -15.75 -2.64
N ILE A 81 22.64 -14.67 -1.87
CA ILE A 81 22.77 -14.73 -0.43
C ILE A 81 21.52 -15.34 0.22
N LEU A 82 20.33 -14.94 -0.26
CA LEU A 82 19.07 -15.50 0.21
C LEU A 82 18.91 -16.99 -0.06
N LYS A 83 19.51 -17.50 -1.15
CA LYS A 83 19.54 -18.94 -1.45
C LYS A 83 20.44 -19.73 -0.51
N ASP A 84 21.49 -19.11 0.02
CA ASP A 84 22.46 -19.75 0.92
C ASP A 84 22.01 -19.72 2.39
N ARG A 85 20.82 -19.20 2.71
CA ARG A 85 20.27 -19.13 4.08
C ARG A 85 20.03 -20.52 4.68
N LYS A 86 20.06 -20.62 5.99
CA LYS A 86 19.64 -21.82 6.74
C LYS A 86 18.23 -21.69 7.31
N GLY A 87 17.87 -20.50 7.76
CA GLY A 87 16.57 -20.22 8.36
C GLY A 87 15.46 -20.06 7.34
N LYS A 88 14.24 -19.89 7.84
CA LYS A 88 13.03 -19.67 7.03
C LYS A 88 13.00 -18.27 6.41
N LEU A 89 12.44 -18.16 5.22
CA LEU A 89 12.27 -16.89 4.50
C LEU A 89 10.80 -16.55 4.36
N LEU A 90 10.39 -15.44 4.96
CA LEU A 90 9.10 -14.78 4.74
C LEU A 90 9.30 -13.60 3.79
N SER A 91 8.63 -13.61 2.64
CA SER A 91 8.60 -12.47 1.72
C SER A 91 7.23 -11.82 1.75
N PHE A 92 7.14 -10.57 2.21
CA PHE A 92 6.00 -9.72 1.91
C PHE A 92 6.09 -9.23 0.47
N VAL A 93 4.94 -8.88 -0.11
CA VAL A 93 4.84 -8.29 -1.44
C VAL A 93 4.13 -6.94 -1.33
N GLY A 94 4.77 -5.90 -1.84
CA GLY A 94 4.17 -4.57 -1.93
C GLY A 94 3.41 -4.38 -3.24
N ASN A 95 2.30 -3.63 -3.19
CA ASN A 95 1.48 -3.33 -4.37
C ASN A 95 1.09 -4.59 -5.16
N GLU A 96 0.26 -5.45 -4.54
CA GLU A 96 -0.24 -6.69 -5.17
C GLU A 96 -1.34 -6.35 -6.21
N VAL A 97 -0.96 -5.57 -7.22
CA VAL A 97 -1.76 -5.12 -8.35
C VAL A 97 -0.90 -5.05 -9.60
N ASN A 98 -1.52 -5.15 -10.77
CA ASN A 98 -0.82 -5.06 -12.04
C ASN A 98 -0.51 -3.61 -12.39
N LEU A 99 0.77 -3.25 -12.33
CA LEU A 99 1.27 -1.92 -12.63
C LEU A 99 2.27 -1.96 -13.78
N PRO A 100 2.27 -0.93 -14.65
CA PRO A 100 3.20 -0.88 -15.76
C PRO A 100 4.68 -0.83 -15.34
N ARG A 101 4.97 -0.37 -14.11
CA ARG A 101 6.33 -0.14 -13.63
C ARG A 101 7.08 -1.44 -13.32
N ILE A 102 6.43 -2.37 -12.63
CA ILE A 102 6.95 -3.69 -12.32
C ILE A 102 5.83 -4.72 -12.40
N SER A 103 6.07 -5.78 -13.16
CA SER A 103 5.08 -6.81 -13.37
C SER A 103 4.88 -7.68 -12.11
N MET A 104 3.66 -8.15 -11.91
CA MET A 104 3.36 -9.17 -10.89
C MET A 104 4.14 -10.44 -11.15
N LYS A 105 4.30 -10.82 -12.43
CA LYS A 105 5.12 -11.97 -12.80
C LYS A 105 6.56 -11.85 -12.32
N SER A 106 7.20 -10.68 -12.43
CA SER A 106 8.56 -10.47 -11.92
C SER A 106 8.66 -10.64 -10.41
N LYS A 107 7.64 -10.19 -9.67
CA LYS A 107 7.56 -10.38 -8.21
C LYS A 107 7.40 -11.85 -7.84
N ILE A 108 6.55 -12.58 -8.56
CA ILE A 108 6.34 -14.02 -8.38
C ILE A 108 7.60 -14.80 -8.73
N ASP A 109 8.25 -14.49 -9.86
CA ASP A 109 9.49 -15.15 -10.28
C ASP A 109 10.63 -14.93 -9.27
N PHE A 110 10.71 -13.74 -8.66
CA PHE A 110 11.65 -13.48 -7.58
C PHE A 110 11.40 -14.40 -6.37
N ILE A 111 10.16 -14.52 -5.90
CA ILE A 111 9.78 -15.38 -4.77
C ILE A 111 10.14 -16.84 -5.05
N LYS A 112 9.85 -17.33 -6.26
CA LYS A 112 10.20 -18.69 -6.71
C LYS A 112 11.70 -18.89 -6.71
N ASP A 113 12.44 -17.95 -7.27
CA ASP A 113 13.90 -18.06 -7.42
C ASP A 113 14.63 -18.10 -6.08
N VAL A 114 14.20 -17.29 -5.10
CA VAL A 114 14.78 -17.32 -3.74
C VAL A 114 14.18 -18.42 -2.86
N SER A 115 13.23 -19.21 -3.38
CA SER A 115 12.56 -20.32 -2.68
C SER A 115 12.02 -19.85 -1.32
N ALA A 116 11.21 -18.79 -1.30
CA ALA A 116 10.62 -18.29 -0.06
C ALA A 116 9.74 -19.38 0.59
N ASP A 117 9.89 -19.59 1.91
CA ASP A 117 9.08 -20.55 2.66
C ASP A 117 7.66 -20.01 2.87
N PHE A 118 7.53 -18.70 3.12
CA PHE A 118 6.26 -18.03 3.35
C PHE A 118 6.11 -16.80 2.47
N ILE A 119 4.88 -16.57 2.01
CA ILE A 119 4.49 -15.36 1.28
C ILE A 119 3.46 -14.63 2.12
N GLY A 120 3.84 -13.46 2.65
CA GLY A 120 2.94 -12.57 3.39
C GLY A 120 2.14 -11.70 2.41
N THR A 121 0.87 -12.03 2.19
CA THR A 121 -0.03 -11.26 1.33
C THR A 121 -0.89 -10.28 2.13
N GLN A 122 -1.16 -9.12 1.55
CA GLN A 122 -2.14 -8.16 2.08
C GLN A 122 -3.56 -8.46 1.58
N LEU A 123 -3.68 -9.23 0.51
CA LEU A 123 -4.95 -9.65 -0.05
C LEU A 123 -5.68 -10.63 0.89
N PRO A 124 -7.01 -10.82 0.74
CA PRO A 124 -7.69 -11.98 1.29
C PRO A 124 -6.95 -13.28 0.93
N LEU A 125 -6.95 -14.25 1.84
CA LEU A 125 -6.13 -15.46 1.70
C LEU A 125 -6.39 -16.22 0.40
N GLU A 126 -7.66 -16.28 -0.02
CA GLU A 126 -8.05 -16.92 -1.28
C GLU A 126 -7.43 -16.21 -2.49
N ALA A 127 -7.38 -14.89 -2.48
CA ALA A 127 -6.76 -14.11 -3.55
C ALA A 127 -5.24 -14.27 -3.56
N GLY A 128 -4.60 -14.26 -2.40
CA GLY A 128 -3.17 -14.54 -2.29
C GLY A 128 -2.84 -15.95 -2.80
N ARG A 129 -3.59 -16.99 -2.39
CA ARG A 129 -3.39 -18.36 -2.89
C ARG A 129 -3.58 -18.47 -4.39
N TRP A 130 -4.58 -17.78 -4.92
CA TRP A 130 -4.81 -17.73 -6.36
C TRP A 130 -3.65 -17.03 -7.08
N LEU A 131 -3.17 -15.90 -6.57
CA LEU A 131 -2.11 -15.12 -7.20
C LEU A 131 -0.77 -15.86 -7.22
N TYR A 132 -0.41 -16.51 -6.11
CA TYR A 132 0.88 -17.18 -5.92
C TYR A 132 0.84 -18.69 -6.19
N VAL A 133 -0.14 -19.18 -6.94
CA VAL A 133 -0.30 -20.62 -7.24
C VAL A 133 0.94 -21.27 -7.86
N GLU A 134 1.77 -20.51 -8.55
CA GLU A 134 3.03 -20.99 -9.14
C GLU A 134 4.17 -21.15 -8.10
N CYS A 135 4.05 -20.57 -6.92
CA CYS A 135 5.03 -20.67 -5.83
C CYS A 135 4.76 -21.94 -4.99
N ARG A 136 4.82 -23.11 -5.63
CA ARG A 136 4.38 -24.40 -5.03
C ARG A 136 5.10 -24.80 -3.76
N GLY A 137 6.33 -24.28 -3.54
CA GLY A 137 7.11 -24.53 -2.31
C GLY A 137 6.84 -23.58 -1.18
N SER A 138 5.98 -22.55 -1.39
CA SER A 138 5.71 -21.50 -0.41
C SER A 138 4.32 -21.66 0.20
N SER A 139 4.20 -21.40 1.50
CA SER A 139 2.92 -21.24 2.17
C SER A 139 2.47 -19.79 2.11
N VAL A 140 1.26 -19.52 1.59
CA VAL A 140 0.69 -18.18 1.55
C VAL A 140 -0.04 -17.89 2.86
N VAL A 141 0.28 -16.76 3.48
CA VAL A 141 -0.27 -16.31 4.76
C VAL A 141 -0.87 -14.92 4.61
N ALA A 142 -2.11 -14.73 5.04
CA ALA A 142 -2.74 -13.41 5.04
C ALA A 142 -2.16 -12.56 6.18
N LEU A 143 -1.39 -11.55 5.83
CA LEU A 143 -0.75 -10.61 6.76
C LEU A 143 -1.04 -9.16 6.30
N PRO A 144 -2.30 -8.73 6.36
CA PRO A 144 -2.65 -7.36 6.00
C PRO A 144 -2.02 -6.37 6.96
N HIS A 145 -1.99 -5.09 6.57
CA HIS A 145 -1.59 -4.00 7.47
C HIS A 145 -2.37 -4.04 8.79
N ALA A 146 -1.92 -3.27 9.76
CA ALA A 146 -2.49 -3.24 11.10
C ALA A 146 -2.31 -1.85 11.72
N LEU A 147 -2.76 -1.66 12.95
CA LEU A 147 -2.58 -0.43 13.70
C LEU A 147 -1.22 -0.40 14.41
N ASN A 148 -0.52 0.74 14.30
CA ASN A 148 0.52 1.12 15.24
C ASN A 148 -0.03 2.19 16.20
N PRO A 149 -0.45 1.82 17.43
CA PRO A 149 -1.07 2.77 18.36
C PRO A 149 -0.11 3.83 18.89
N LYS A 150 1.21 3.65 18.74
CA LYS A 150 2.20 4.68 19.10
C LYS A 150 2.30 5.80 18.07
N ALA A 151 1.94 5.51 16.81
CA ALA A 151 1.97 6.50 15.74
C ALA A 151 0.60 7.14 15.52
N PHE A 152 -0.45 6.36 15.69
CA PHE A 152 -1.82 6.76 15.43
C PHE A 152 -2.66 6.50 16.68
N GLY A 153 -2.67 7.48 17.56
CA GLY A 153 -3.49 7.50 18.77
C GLY A 153 -4.43 8.73 18.77
N PRO A 154 -5.52 8.70 19.55
CA PRO A 154 -6.42 9.83 19.67
C PRO A 154 -5.77 10.93 20.52
N ILE A 155 -5.65 12.13 19.97
CA ILE A 155 -5.04 13.30 20.63
C ILE A 155 -6.10 14.37 20.88
N ILE A 156 -6.96 14.65 19.87
CA ILE A 156 -7.98 15.70 19.94
C ILE A 156 -9.36 15.06 20.09
N PRO A 157 -10.13 15.42 21.12
CA PRO A 157 -11.51 14.98 21.27
C PRO A 157 -12.35 15.33 20.04
N ASN A 158 -13.31 14.47 19.68
CA ASN A 158 -14.08 14.62 18.45
C ASN A 158 -14.79 15.98 18.34
N GLY A 159 -15.32 16.51 19.45
CA GLY A 159 -16.01 17.81 19.50
C GLY A 159 -15.11 19.03 19.28
N GLU A 160 -13.79 18.87 19.40
CA GLU A 160 -12.80 19.95 19.24
C GLU A 160 -12.12 19.91 17.85
N ARG A 161 -12.45 18.93 17.01
CA ARG A 161 -11.86 18.77 15.68
C ARG A 161 -12.40 19.83 14.72
N THR A 162 -11.50 20.40 13.93
CA THR A 162 -11.77 21.57 13.10
C THR A 162 -12.19 21.24 11.66
N ILE A 163 -12.01 19.99 11.22
CA ILE A 163 -12.37 19.50 9.89
C ILE A 163 -13.47 18.46 10.07
N ASP A 164 -14.60 18.62 9.39
CA ASP A 164 -15.66 17.64 9.47
C ASP A 164 -15.31 16.37 8.68
N ILE A 165 -14.95 16.49 7.40
CA ILE A 165 -14.49 15.36 6.60
C ILE A 165 -13.20 15.75 5.90
N GLY A 166 -12.11 15.04 6.26
CA GLY A 166 -10.80 15.24 5.65
C GLY A 166 -10.27 13.98 4.97
N ALA A 167 -9.64 14.12 3.80
CA ALA A 167 -9.06 12.99 3.10
C ALA A 167 -7.86 13.37 2.23
N ARG A 168 -6.88 12.48 2.16
CA ARG A 168 -5.70 12.58 1.27
C ARG A 168 -5.50 11.27 0.55
N SER A 169 -5.46 11.31 -0.79
CA SER A 169 -5.17 10.13 -1.59
C SER A 169 -4.63 10.52 -2.96
N HIS A 170 -3.73 9.72 -3.51
CA HIS A 170 -3.47 9.80 -4.94
C HIS A 170 -4.60 9.15 -5.73
N GLN A 171 -4.87 9.71 -6.89
CA GLN A 171 -5.75 9.09 -7.87
C GLN A 171 -5.19 7.73 -8.30
N TYR A 172 -6.09 6.79 -8.54
CA TYR A 172 -5.73 5.53 -9.16
C TYR A 172 -5.48 5.74 -10.66
N TRP A 173 -4.48 5.03 -11.15
CA TRP A 173 -4.22 5.01 -12.58
C TRP A 173 -5.27 4.19 -13.32
N SER A 174 -5.67 4.67 -14.48
CA SER A 174 -6.66 4.00 -15.34
C SER A 174 -6.29 2.56 -15.69
N CYS A 175 -4.98 2.22 -15.68
CA CYS A 175 -4.49 0.87 -15.93
C CYS A 175 -4.88 -0.18 -14.87
N LEU A 176 -5.50 0.22 -13.77
CA LEU A 176 -6.07 -0.71 -12.79
C LEU A 176 -7.48 -1.20 -13.17
N GLY A 177 -8.16 -0.56 -14.13
CA GLY A 177 -9.55 -0.87 -14.47
C GLY A 177 -10.56 -0.57 -13.35
N ASP A 178 -10.14 0.15 -12.32
CA ASP A 178 -10.92 0.46 -11.12
C ASP A 178 -10.87 1.97 -10.86
N ASN A 179 -12.04 2.62 -10.86
CA ASN A 179 -12.16 4.05 -10.63
C ASN A 179 -12.86 4.42 -9.31
N GLU A 180 -13.24 3.44 -8.50
CA GLU A 180 -14.02 3.68 -7.27
C GLU A 180 -13.41 4.74 -6.37
N ARG A 181 -12.08 4.72 -6.23
CA ARG A 181 -11.38 5.73 -5.43
C ARG A 181 -11.51 7.13 -6.01
N ASN A 182 -11.30 7.27 -7.31
CA ASN A 182 -11.37 8.57 -7.97
C ASN A 182 -12.79 9.12 -7.96
N ASP A 183 -13.78 8.26 -8.15
CA ASP A 183 -15.19 8.61 -8.10
C ASP A 183 -15.62 9.04 -6.71
N LEU A 184 -15.22 8.29 -5.67
CA LEU A 184 -15.49 8.62 -4.27
C LEU A 184 -14.92 9.99 -3.89
N TYR A 185 -13.64 10.22 -4.17
CA TYR A 185 -13.00 11.50 -3.83
C TYR A 185 -13.54 12.65 -4.67
N GLY A 186 -13.82 12.41 -5.95
CA GLY A 186 -14.44 13.38 -6.86
C GLY A 186 -15.85 13.77 -6.43
N PHE A 187 -16.64 12.80 -5.97
CA PHE A 187 -17.97 13.01 -5.44
C PHE A 187 -17.95 13.91 -4.21
N PHE A 188 -17.17 13.54 -3.18
CA PHE A 188 -17.09 14.32 -1.94
C PHE A 188 -16.46 15.71 -2.15
N ALA A 189 -15.56 15.88 -3.10
CA ALA A 189 -14.98 17.19 -3.41
C ALA A 189 -15.95 18.16 -4.09
N LYS A 190 -17.00 17.66 -4.76
CA LYS A 190 -17.94 18.46 -5.57
C LYS A 190 -19.33 18.58 -4.97
N TYR A 191 -19.71 17.63 -4.13
CA TYR A 191 -21.08 17.58 -3.63
C TYR A 191 -21.32 18.65 -2.56
N PRO A 192 -22.34 19.52 -2.74
CA PRO A 192 -22.69 20.55 -1.78
C PRO A 192 -23.52 19.92 -0.65
N PHE A 193 -22.89 19.12 0.23
CA PHE A 193 -23.61 18.47 1.31
C PHE A 193 -24.37 19.48 2.16
N ILE A 194 -23.82 19.92 3.22
CA ILE A 194 -24.35 20.96 4.08
C ILE A 194 -23.37 22.12 4.00
N PRO A 195 -23.80 23.33 3.62
CA PRO A 195 -22.89 24.47 3.43
C PRO A 195 -21.98 24.80 4.63
N SER A 196 -22.37 24.34 5.84
CA SER A 196 -21.60 24.55 7.08
C SER A 196 -20.50 23.51 7.30
N LEU A 197 -20.46 22.39 6.55
CA LEU A 197 -19.43 21.36 6.74
C LEU A 197 -18.08 21.79 6.16
N LYS A 198 -17.06 21.69 7.00
CA LYS A 198 -15.68 21.94 6.60
C LYS A 198 -15.08 20.69 5.97
N MET A 199 -15.00 20.70 4.65
CA MET A 199 -14.41 19.63 3.84
C MET A 199 -12.96 19.97 3.51
N ASP A 200 -12.04 19.01 3.71
CA ASP A 200 -10.63 19.15 3.33
C ASP A 200 -10.17 17.87 2.57
N ILE A 201 -10.46 17.83 1.27
CA ILE A 201 -10.19 16.70 0.40
C ILE A 201 -9.17 17.09 -0.67
N ASP A 202 -8.02 16.40 -0.68
CA ASP A 202 -6.97 16.65 -1.66
C ASP A 202 -6.42 15.31 -2.21
N THR A 203 -6.30 15.26 -3.55
CA THR A 203 -5.78 14.10 -4.29
C THR A 203 -4.37 14.33 -4.84
N LYS A 204 -3.75 15.46 -4.56
CA LYS A 204 -2.44 15.85 -5.08
C LYS A 204 -1.33 15.83 -4.05
N SER A 205 -1.62 16.22 -2.83
CA SER A 205 -0.63 16.28 -1.74
C SER A 205 -0.66 15.03 -0.86
N ARG A 206 0.47 14.75 -0.22
CA ARG A 206 0.59 13.72 0.81
C ARG A 206 1.31 14.29 2.02
N PHE A 207 0.89 13.88 3.18
CA PHE A 207 1.64 14.07 4.40
C PHE A 207 2.72 12.98 4.56
N ASP A 208 3.74 13.28 5.34
CA ASP A 208 4.55 12.26 5.99
C ASP A 208 3.73 11.58 7.11
N ARG A 209 4.32 10.61 7.80
CA ARG A 209 3.64 9.83 8.84
C ARG A 209 3.10 10.69 9.98
N SER A 210 3.89 11.63 10.49
CA SER A 210 3.51 12.49 11.59
C SER A 210 2.44 13.50 11.16
N GLY A 211 2.60 14.12 10.01
CA GLY A 211 1.61 15.01 9.42
C GLY A 211 0.28 14.32 9.14
N TRP A 212 0.31 13.04 8.72
CA TRP A 212 -0.90 12.25 8.52
C TRP A 212 -1.63 11.98 9.84
N SER A 213 -0.92 11.62 10.91
CA SER A 213 -1.51 11.44 12.24
C SER A 213 -2.12 12.72 12.78
N VAL A 214 -1.43 13.86 12.64
CA VAL A 214 -1.94 15.18 13.04
C VAL A 214 -3.18 15.55 12.25
N PHE A 215 -3.16 15.37 10.93
CA PHE A 215 -4.31 15.66 10.07
C PHE A 215 -5.54 14.83 10.45
N LEU A 216 -5.39 13.52 10.64
CA LEU A 216 -6.50 12.65 11.05
C LEU A 216 -7.09 13.08 12.40
N ASN A 217 -6.26 13.49 13.36
CA ASN A 217 -6.71 14.01 14.64
C ASN A 217 -7.48 15.35 14.53
N GLN A 218 -7.32 16.09 13.43
CA GLN A 218 -8.11 17.29 13.15
C GLN A 218 -9.45 16.99 12.47
N CYS A 219 -9.62 15.78 11.92
CA CYS A 219 -10.79 15.36 11.16
C CYS A 219 -11.80 14.61 12.05
N ARG A 220 -13.07 15.00 12.04
CA ARG A 220 -14.16 14.23 12.65
C ARG A 220 -14.39 12.93 11.86
N GLY A 221 -14.29 13.00 10.54
CA GLY A 221 -14.41 11.88 9.65
C GLY A 221 -13.43 11.90 8.46
N THR A 222 -13.30 10.75 7.82
CA THR A 222 -12.55 10.57 6.58
C THR A 222 -13.32 9.66 5.64
N ILE A 223 -13.00 9.74 4.34
CA ILE A 223 -13.57 8.86 3.32
C ILE A 223 -12.52 7.86 2.84
N SER A 224 -12.93 6.63 2.54
CA SER A 224 -12.02 5.59 2.10
C SER A 224 -12.72 4.49 1.29
N ASN A 225 -11.92 3.69 0.61
CA ASN A 225 -12.31 2.45 -0.05
C ASN A 225 -11.19 1.44 0.06
N GLU A 226 -11.44 0.19 -0.27
CA GLU A 226 -10.41 -0.85 -0.33
C GLU A 226 -9.31 -0.51 -1.32
N ALA A 227 -8.11 -1.01 -1.07
CA ALA A 227 -7.00 -0.99 -2.01
C ALA A 227 -7.09 -2.20 -2.97
N GLY A 228 -6.38 -2.13 -4.08
CA GLY A 228 -6.37 -3.22 -5.07
C GLY A 228 -7.21 -2.92 -6.30
N SER A 229 -7.54 -3.96 -7.04
CA SER A 229 -8.34 -3.91 -8.26
C SER A 229 -9.14 -5.19 -8.43
N TYR A 230 -10.32 -5.11 -9.03
CA TYR A 230 -11.10 -6.28 -9.45
C TYR A 230 -10.50 -7.03 -10.66
N TYR A 231 -9.48 -6.47 -11.31
CA TYR A 231 -8.84 -7.00 -12.53
C TYR A 231 -7.41 -7.48 -12.27
N LEU A 232 -7.18 -8.09 -11.12
CA LEU A 232 -5.87 -8.67 -10.79
C LEU A 232 -5.55 -9.86 -11.72
N GLU A 233 -4.37 -9.83 -12.32
CA GLU A 233 -3.84 -10.86 -13.22
C GLU A 233 -2.50 -11.39 -12.72
N ARG A 234 -2.19 -12.66 -13.02
CA ARG A 234 -0.90 -13.30 -12.68
C ARG A 234 0.18 -13.04 -13.73
N ASP A 235 -0.20 -12.81 -14.96
CA ASP A 235 0.67 -12.73 -16.15
C ASP A 235 0.85 -11.31 -16.69
N ASP A 236 0.16 -10.33 -16.11
CA ASP A 236 0.18 -8.92 -16.54
C ASP A 236 -0.29 -8.70 -18.01
N ALA A 237 -1.13 -9.57 -18.54
CA ALA A 237 -1.52 -9.52 -19.95
C ALA A 237 -2.19 -8.20 -20.34
N THR A 238 -3.13 -7.72 -19.50
CA THR A 238 -3.87 -6.48 -19.76
C THR A 238 -2.98 -5.24 -19.59
N VAL A 239 -2.22 -5.16 -18.50
CA VAL A 239 -1.36 -4.00 -18.27
C VAL A 239 -0.26 -3.86 -19.33
N ARG A 240 0.23 -4.97 -19.92
CA ARG A 240 1.18 -4.94 -21.04
C ARG A 240 0.55 -4.37 -22.32
N LYS A 241 -0.71 -4.71 -22.61
CA LYS A 241 -1.46 -4.11 -23.74
C LYS A 241 -1.64 -2.61 -23.56
N ILE A 242 -2.01 -2.17 -22.35
CA ILE A 242 -2.13 -0.76 -22.00
C ILE A 242 -0.79 -0.05 -22.14
N GLN A 243 0.29 -0.70 -21.72
CA GLN A 243 1.65 -0.17 -21.86
C GLN A 243 2.02 0.05 -23.31
N ALA A 244 1.80 -0.95 -24.19
CA ALA A 244 2.10 -0.84 -25.60
C ALA A 244 1.28 0.29 -26.28
N PHE A 245 0.01 0.43 -25.90
CA PHE A 245 -0.87 1.50 -26.37
C PHE A 245 -0.38 2.87 -25.93
N ALA A 246 -0.09 3.07 -24.65
CA ALA A 246 0.42 4.33 -24.13
C ALA A 246 1.76 4.74 -24.76
N GLU A 247 2.66 3.77 -24.95
CA GLU A 247 3.94 4.01 -25.64
C GLU A 247 3.76 4.37 -27.12
N SER A 248 2.77 3.77 -27.83
CA SER A 248 2.48 4.12 -29.22
C SER A 248 1.97 5.55 -29.37
N GLN A 249 1.04 5.97 -28.51
CA GLN A 249 0.55 7.35 -28.49
C GLN A 249 1.67 8.38 -28.24
N GLN A 250 2.63 8.06 -27.39
CA GLN A 250 3.76 8.95 -27.11
C GLN A 250 4.72 9.02 -28.29
N LYS A 251 4.96 7.91 -28.98
CA LYS A 251 5.78 7.89 -30.20
C LYS A 251 5.16 8.72 -31.31
N GLU A 252 3.85 8.65 -31.51
CA GLU A 252 3.13 9.48 -32.47
C GLU A 252 3.28 10.98 -32.16
N LYS A 253 3.35 11.37 -30.88
CA LYS A 253 3.64 12.73 -30.42
C LYS A 253 5.13 13.09 -30.49
N GLY A 254 6.01 12.20 -30.97
CA GLY A 254 7.46 12.41 -31.04
C GLY A 254 8.15 12.42 -29.68
N SER A 255 7.51 11.94 -28.61
CA SER A 255 8.07 11.97 -27.27
C SER A 255 9.00 10.79 -27.01
N LYS A 256 10.13 11.05 -26.32
CA LYS A 256 11.02 10.01 -25.77
C LYS A 256 10.58 9.64 -24.36
N ILE A 257 10.54 8.34 -24.05
CA ILE A 257 10.07 7.83 -22.77
C ILE A 257 11.26 7.38 -21.93
N VAL A 258 11.36 7.90 -20.70
CA VAL A 258 12.25 7.34 -19.67
C VAL A 258 11.60 6.10 -19.08
N LYS A 259 12.10 4.91 -19.45
CA LYS A 259 11.57 3.62 -18.99
C LYS A 259 11.95 3.34 -17.54
N PRO A 260 11.10 2.57 -16.80
CA PRO A 260 11.46 2.05 -15.48
C PRO A 260 12.77 1.26 -15.56
N ASP A 261 13.57 1.35 -14.49
CA ASP A 261 14.86 0.68 -14.35
C ASP A 261 15.90 0.97 -15.47
N SER A 262 15.61 1.96 -16.34
CA SER A 262 16.61 2.50 -17.26
C SER A 262 17.78 3.16 -16.51
N LEU A 263 18.95 3.24 -17.14
CA LEU A 263 20.13 3.84 -16.52
C LEU A 263 19.87 5.23 -15.91
N PRO A 264 19.18 6.17 -16.59
CA PRO A 264 18.84 7.46 -16.02
C PRO A 264 17.96 7.36 -14.75
N GLU A 265 16.97 6.46 -14.75
CA GLU A 265 16.10 6.29 -13.60
C GLU A 265 16.84 5.60 -12.44
N ARG A 266 17.68 4.62 -12.72
CA ARG A 266 18.53 3.98 -11.71
C ARG A 266 19.45 4.98 -11.03
N LEU A 267 20.13 5.85 -11.80
CA LEU A 267 20.96 6.92 -11.26
C LEU A 267 20.14 7.91 -10.43
N TRP A 268 18.96 8.29 -10.91
CA TRP A 268 18.05 9.17 -10.17
C TRP A 268 17.62 8.59 -8.80
N ARG A 269 17.46 7.28 -8.68
CA ARG A 269 17.10 6.63 -7.40
C ARG A 269 18.18 6.78 -6.34
N PHE A 270 19.43 6.83 -6.71
CA PHE A 270 20.55 7.02 -5.78
C PHE A 270 20.79 8.49 -5.39
N VAL A 271 20.11 9.43 -6.01
CA VAL A 271 20.17 10.86 -5.61
C VAL A 271 19.48 11.00 -4.24
N PRO A 272 20.11 11.67 -3.25
CA PRO A 272 19.49 11.93 -1.95
C PRO A 272 18.16 12.66 -2.06
N SER A 273 17.20 12.31 -1.17
CA SER A 273 15.83 12.84 -1.19
C SER A 273 15.78 14.37 -1.15
N GLN A 274 16.64 14.98 -0.35
CA GLN A 274 16.76 16.43 -0.22
C GLN A 274 17.14 17.13 -1.54
N LEU A 275 18.08 16.53 -2.29
CA LEU A 275 18.46 17.02 -3.62
C LEU A 275 17.38 16.79 -4.66
N LYS A 276 16.63 15.68 -4.54
CA LYS A 276 15.50 15.40 -5.45
C LYS A 276 14.43 16.48 -5.39
N GLU A 277 14.06 16.95 -4.21
CA GLU A 277 13.04 17.99 -4.04
C GLU A 277 13.46 19.31 -4.72
N VAL A 278 14.74 19.69 -4.64
CA VAL A 278 15.25 20.91 -5.26
C VAL A 278 15.36 20.80 -6.79
N VAL A 279 15.80 19.65 -7.30
CA VAL A 279 16.13 19.47 -8.72
C VAL A 279 14.95 18.96 -9.54
N LYS A 280 13.94 18.36 -8.91
CA LYS A 280 12.80 17.72 -9.60
C LYS A 280 12.05 18.68 -10.52
N ALA A 281 11.69 19.87 -10.05
CA ALA A 281 10.91 20.83 -10.83
C ALA A 281 11.68 21.40 -12.04
N PRO A 282 12.92 21.90 -11.90
CA PRO A 282 13.71 22.37 -13.04
C PRO A 282 14.05 21.24 -14.03
N LEU A 283 14.39 20.02 -13.53
CA LEU A 283 14.66 18.88 -14.38
C LEU A 283 13.43 18.44 -15.18
N SER A 284 12.25 18.40 -14.55
CA SER A 284 11.00 18.08 -15.25
C SER A 284 10.67 19.08 -16.35
N ARG A 285 10.88 20.40 -16.12
CA ARG A 285 10.70 21.43 -17.15
C ARG A 285 11.70 21.26 -18.31
N PHE A 286 12.95 20.99 -17.99
CA PHE A 286 13.98 20.75 -18.99
C PHE A 286 13.70 19.50 -19.83
N LEU A 287 13.32 18.38 -19.20
CA LEU A 287 12.95 17.16 -19.93
C LEU A 287 11.73 17.36 -20.81
N LYS A 288 10.71 18.10 -20.34
CA LYS A 288 9.54 18.46 -21.16
C LYS A 288 9.95 19.31 -22.37
N SER A 289 10.89 20.24 -22.23
CA SER A 289 11.39 21.04 -23.38
C SER A 289 12.12 20.20 -24.42
N LEU A 290 12.68 19.05 -24.02
CA LEU A 290 13.31 18.07 -24.91
C LEU A 290 12.33 17.00 -25.43
N ASN A 291 11.02 17.17 -25.17
CA ASN A 291 9.97 16.20 -25.48
C ASN A 291 10.25 14.81 -24.87
N VAL A 292 10.71 14.80 -23.61
CA VAL A 292 10.97 13.60 -22.82
C VAL A 292 9.93 13.49 -21.72
N SER A 293 9.18 12.40 -21.70
CA SER A 293 8.17 12.10 -20.69
C SER A 293 8.66 11.04 -19.73
N TYR A 294 8.39 11.23 -18.44
CA TYR A 294 8.55 10.16 -17.47
C TYR A 294 7.45 9.12 -17.66
N TYR A 295 7.80 7.88 -17.41
CA TYR A 295 6.89 6.75 -17.50
C TYR A 295 5.62 6.92 -16.66
N SER A 296 5.73 7.42 -15.41
CA SER A 296 4.58 7.72 -14.56
C SER A 296 3.61 8.72 -15.19
N ASP A 297 4.14 9.79 -15.77
CA ASP A 297 3.33 10.88 -16.31
C ASP A 297 2.43 10.41 -17.46
N ILE A 298 2.86 9.39 -18.19
CA ILE A 298 2.11 8.82 -19.31
C ILE A 298 0.85 8.12 -18.81
N TYR A 299 0.96 7.36 -17.71
CA TYR A 299 -0.20 6.62 -17.16
C TYR A 299 -1.16 7.50 -16.37
N GLU A 300 -0.67 8.61 -15.78
CA GLU A 300 -1.52 9.62 -15.15
C GLU A 300 -2.39 10.39 -16.15
N GLN A 301 -1.98 10.42 -17.42
CA GLN A 301 -2.70 11.11 -18.50
C GLN A 301 -3.71 10.23 -19.23
N LEU A 302 -3.74 8.94 -19.00
CA LEU A 302 -4.69 8.04 -19.64
C LEU A 302 -6.11 8.32 -19.12
N ASP A 303 -7.04 8.58 -20.04
CA ASP A 303 -8.46 8.68 -19.70
C ASP A 303 -8.99 7.33 -19.23
N PHE A 304 -9.76 7.36 -18.13
CA PHE A 304 -10.27 6.12 -17.54
C PHE A 304 -11.28 5.44 -18.46
N ASN A 305 -12.24 6.19 -19.01
CA ASN A 305 -13.32 5.61 -19.80
C ASN A 305 -12.77 5.00 -21.10
N GLU A 306 -11.87 5.70 -21.80
CA GLU A 306 -11.20 5.15 -22.99
C GLU A 306 -10.40 3.88 -22.65
N THR A 307 -9.64 3.91 -21.54
CA THR A 307 -8.84 2.76 -21.11
C THR A 307 -9.72 1.58 -20.72
N PHE A 308 -10.82 1.83 -20.00
CA PHE A 308 -11.74 0.79 -19.57
C PHE A 308 -12.45 0.14 -20.75
N GLU A 309 -13.05 0.94 -21.63
CA GLU A 309 -13.75 0.46 -22.84
C GLU A 309 -12.83 -0.40 -23.73
N ARG A 310 -11.57 0.00 -23.85
CA ARG A 310 -10.61 -0.67 -24.74
C ARG A 310 -9.99 -1.93 -24.17
N PHE A 311 -9.76 -2.00 -22.85
CA PHE A 311 -8.95 -3.05 -22.25
C PHE A 311 -9.64 -3.84 -21.16
N PHE A 312 -10.71 -3.36 -20.55
CA PHE A 312 -11.37 -4.02 -19.42
C PHE A 312 -12.79 -4.46 -19.66
N LYS A 313 -13.51 -3.82 -20.58
CA LYS A 313 -14.93 -4.08 -20.84
C LYS A 313 -15.24 -5.55 -21.10
N ASP A 314 -14.40 -6.20 -21.89
CA ASP A 314 -14.63 -7.56 -22.39
C ASP A 314 -13.80 -8.62 -21.63
N ILE A 315 -13.07 -8.22 -20.57
CA ILE A 315 -12.36 -9.20 -19.73
C ILE A 315 -13.10 -9.44 -18.42
N PRO A 316 -13.11 -10.67 -17.92
CA PRO A 316 -13.73 -10.98 -16.64
C PRO A 316 -12.94 -10.35 -15.49
N ARG A 317 -13.65 -10.00 -14.43
CA ARG A 317 -13.00 -9.68 -13.15
C ARG A 317 -12.20 -10.89 -12.65
N CYS A 318 -11.23 -10.63 -11.77
CA CYS A 318 -10.52 -11.69 -11.08
C CYS A 318 -11.51 -12.71 -10.48
N PRO A 319 -11.29 -14.02 -10.63
CA PRO A 319 -12.22 -15.06 -10.16
C PRO A 319 -12.34 -15.12 -8.64
N VAL A 320 -11.47 -14.41 -7.92
CA VAL A 320 -11.49 -14.27 -6.46
C VAL A 320 -11.55 -12.79 -6.10
N TYR A 321 -12.02 -12.51 -4.89
CA TYR A 321 -12.07 -11.12 -4.42
C TYR A 321 -10.66 -10.58 -4.17
N SER A 322 -10.23 -9.60 -4.97
CA SER A 322 -8.83 -9.12 -5.04
C SER A 322 -8.62 -7.69 -4.53
N LYS A 323 -9.57 -7.17 -3.76
CA LYS A 323 -9.40 -5.91 -3.02
C LYS A 323 -9.08 -6.20 -1.56
N ALA A 324 -8.44 -5.25 -0.90
CA ALA A 324 -7.92 -5.44 0.44
C ALA A 324 -8.01 -4.18 1.30
N ILE A 325 -8.08 -4.39 2.61
CA ILE A 325 -7.88 -3.36 3.61
C ILE A 325 -6.47 -2.75 3.48
N SER A 326 -6.32 -1.47 3.75
CA SER A 326 -5.02 -0.78 3.70
C SER A 326 -4.67 -0.15 5.05
N SER A 327 -3.41 0.27 5.22
CA SER A 327 -2.94 0.93 6.44
C SER A 327 -3.78 2.13 6.86
N ARG A 328 -4.27 2.92 5.90
CA ARG A 328 -5.06 4.13 6.17
C ARG A 328 -6.33 3.88 6.99
N HIS A 329 -6.95 2.70 6.85
CA HIS A 329 -8.13 2.36 7.63
C HIS A 329 -7.77 2.18 9.10
N PHE A 330 -6.66 1.51 9.37
CA PHE A 330 -6.13 1.35 10.73
C PHE A 330 -5.66 2.68 11.33
N ASP A 331 -5.02 3.54 10.52
CA ASP A 331 -4.56 4.86 10.94
C ASP A 331 -5.75 5.74 11.40
N ALA A 332 -6.85 5.73 10.63
CA ALA A 332 -8.07 6.46 10.96
C ALA A 332 -8.74 5.92 12.23
N ILE A 333 -8.80 4.58 12.39
CA ILE A 333 -9.34 3.96 13.59
C ILE A 333 -8.48 4.30 14.80
N GLY A 334 -7.14 4.25 14.67
CA GLY A 334 -6.21 4.57 15.74
C GLY A 334 -6.39 5.99 16.27
N THR A 335 -6.67 6.95 15.41
CA THR A 335 -6.96 8.35 15.80
C THR A 335 -8.41 8.59 16.19
N LYS A 336 -9.24 7.55 16.22
CA LYS A 336 -10.69 7.66 16.46
C LYS A 336 -11.37 8.63 15.47
N THR A 337 -10.96 8.59 14.20
CA THR A 337 -11.59 9.32 13.10
C THR A 337 -12.63 8.44 12.44
N CYS A 338 -13.88 8.89 12.37
CA CYS A 338 -14.98 8.13 11.78
C CYS A 338 -14.71 7.89 10.30
N GLN A 339 -14.99 6.70 9.82
CA GLN A 339 -14.81 6.38 8.41
C GLN A 339 -16.14 6.24 7.69
N ILE A 340 -16.29 6.98 6.58
CA ILE A 340 -17.32 6.75 5.58
C ILE A 340 -16.62 5.96 4.46
N MET A 341 -17.00 4.71 4.27
CA MET A 341 -16.31 3.84 3.33
C MET A 341 -17.28 3.20 2.34
N LEU A 342 -16.82 3.00 1.10
CA LEU A 342 -17.57 2.19 0.14
C LEU A 342 -17.78 0.78 0.69
N GLU A 343 -18.92 0.18 0.39
CA GLU A 343 -19.19 -1.22 0.70
C GLU A 343 -18.05 -2.10 0.18
N GLY A 344 -17.63 -3.10 0.98
CA GLY A 344 -16.51 -3.97 0.66
C GLY A 344 -16.29 -5.00 1.76
N ARG A 345 -15.33 -5.92 1.54
CA ARG A 345 -15.02 -7.00 2.48
C ARG A 345 -13.98 -6.63 3.52
N TYR A 346 -13.07 -5.71 3.21
CA TYR A 346 -12.01 -5.23 4.11
C TYR A 346 -11.26 -6.37 4.82
N ASN A 347 -10.95 -7.45 4.10
CA ASN A 347 -10.35 -8.70 4.59
C ASN A 347 -11.15 -9.36 5.73
N GLU A 348 -12.45 -9.16 5.80
CA GLU A 348 -13.36 -9.60 6.89
C GLU A 348 -12.97 -9.02 8.28
N ILE A 349 -12.10 -8.00 8.31
CA ILE A 349 -11.65 -7.33 9.54
C ILE A 349 -12.65 -6.24 9.93
N LEU A 350 -13.02 -5.38 8.97
CA LEU A 350 -13.98 -4.32 9.24
C LEU A 350 -15.35 -4.68 8.71
N LYS A 351 -16.37 -4.42 9.53
CA LYS A 351 -17.76 -4.71 9.21
C LYS A 351 -18.53 -3.40 9.02
N ALA A 352 -19.31 -3.36 7.95
CA ALA A 352 -20.22 -2.27 7.65
C ALA A 352 -21.16 -2.01 8.84
N ASP A 353 -21.35 -0.74 9.17
CA ASP A 353 -22.27 -0.25 10.20
C ASP A 353 -21.94 -0.66 11.65
N GLU A 354 -20.91 -1.49 11.84
CA GLU A 354 -20.30 -1.75 13.15
C GLU A 354 -19.03 -0.92 13.37
N HIS A 355 -18.17 -0.84 12.33
CA HIS A 355 -16.84 -0.23 12.42
C HIS A 355 -16.69 1.01 11.52
N PHE A 356 -17.57 1.18 10.55
CA PHE A 356 -17.61 2.31 9.62
C PHE A 356 -19.02 2.53 9.08
N ILE A 357 -19.29 3.74 8.59
CA ILE A 357 -20.55 4.07 7.90
C ILE A 357 -20.44 3.60 6.46
N ALA A 358 -21.28 2.65 6.06
CA ALA A 358 -21.25 2.07 4.72
C ALA A 358 -21.90 3.00 3.68
N LEU A 359 -21.16 3.30 2.62
CA LEU A 359 -21.62 4.06 1.46
C LEU A 359 -21.72 3.11 0.26
N LYS A 360 -22.86 3.09 -0.42
CA LYS A 360 -23.03 2.31 -1.63
C LYS A 360 -22.17 2.82 -2.77
N HIS A 361 -21.79 1.93 -3.70
CA HIS A 361 -20.92 2.28 -4.82
C HIS A 361 -21.55 3.33 -5.78
N ASP A 362 -22.88 3.39 -5.85
CA ASP A 362 -23.63 4.38 -6.64
C ASP A 362 -23.95 5.67 -5.85
N PHE A 363 -23.49 5.77 -4.60
CA PHE A 363 -23.74 6.87 -3.67
C PHE A 363 -25.21 7.10 -3.32
N SER A 364 -26.13 6.18 -3.68
CA SER A 364 -27.58 6.35 -3.54
C SER A 364 -28.05 6.55 -2.09
N ASN A 365 -27.28 6.08 -1.10
CA ASN A 365 -27.60 6.24 0.32
C ASN A 365 -26.87 7.40 1.01
N ILE A 366 -26.32 8.34 0.26
CA ILE A 366 -25.49 9.43 0.82
C ILE A 366 -26.24 10.27 1.89
N THR A 367 -27.53 10.51 1.71
CA THR A 367 -28.34 11.26 2.68
C THR A 367 -28.37 10.55 4.03
N GLU A 368 -28.61 9.26 4.05
CA GLU A 368 -28.58 8.43 5.26
C GLU A 368 -27.21 8.40 5.91
N VAL A 369 -26.16 8.21 5.10
CA VAL A 369 -24.75 8.25 5.54
C VAL A 369 -24.44 9.57 6.26
N MET A 370 -24.88 10.71 5.71
CA MET A 370 -24.62 12.01 6.30
C MET A 370 -25.43 12.25 7.58
N ILE A 371 -26.67 11.77 7.66
CA ILE A 371 -27.47 11.82 8.89
C ILE A 371 -26.74 11.05 10.02
N ARG A 372 -26.28 9.83 9.75
CA ARG A 372 -25.54 9.01 10.71
C ARG A 372 -24.20 9.61 11.10
N PHE A 373 -23.48 10.21 10.15
CA PHE A 373 -22.23 10.88 10.41
C PHE A 373 -22.41 12.10 11.33
N LEU A 374 -23.49 12.85 11.18
CA LEU A 374 -23.79 14.04 11.99
C LEU A 374 -24.37 13.72 13.37
N ASP A 375 -24.93 12.53 13.55
CA ASP A 375 -25.36 12.07 14.87
C ASP A 375 -24.14 11.76 15.74
N SER A 376 -23.83 12.67 16.65
CA SER A 376 -22.64 12.57 17.50
C SER A 376 -22.62 11.32 18.40
N THR A 377 -23.78 10.78 18.79
CA THR A 377 -23.88 9.60 19.63
C THR A 377 -23.59 8.33 18.82
N CYS A 378 -24.25 8.16 17.69
CA CYS A 378 -24.00 7.02 16.77
C CYS A 378 -22.55 7.02 16.30
N HIS A 379 -22.04 8.19 15.93
CA HIS A 379 -20.66 8.39 15.50
C HIS A 379 -19.67 7.93 16.59
N GLN A 380 -19.80 8.41 17.83
CA GLN A 380 -18.85 8.08 18.90
C GLN A 380 -18.86 6.61 19.26
N VAL A 381 -20.04 5.99 19.37
CA VAL A 381 -20.17 4.56 19.67
C VAL A 381 -19.48 3.69 18.59
N MET A 382 -19.65 4.02 17.32
CA MET A 382 -19.03 3.29 16.22
C MET A 382 -17.49 3.40 16.25
N VAL A 383 -17.00 4.61 16.46
CA VAL A 383 -15.56 4.89 16.50
C VAL A 383 -14.89 4.19 17.68
N ASP A 384 -15.51 4.21 18.86
CA ASP A 384 -14.98 3.54 20.04
C ASP A 384 -14.97 2.02 19.86
N ARG A 385 -16.05 1.44 19.33
CA ARG A 385 -16.13 0.00 19.02
C ARG A 385 -15.03 -0.41 18.04
N ALA A 386 -14.86 0.32 16.94
CA ALA A 386 -13.83 0.05 15.97
C ALA A 386 -12.41 0.12 16.59
N TYR A 387 -12.17 1.14 17.40
CA TYR A 387 -10.89 1.32 18.10
C TYR A 387 -10.59 0.15 19.04
N GLU A 388 -11.53 -0.21 19.93
CA GLU A 388 -11.36 -1.31 20.89
C GLU A 388 -11.10 -2.64 20.16
N TYR A 389 -11.89 -2.96 19.15
CA TYR A 389 -11.73 -4.17 18.35
C TYR A 389 -10.34 -4.25 17.68
N ILE A 390 -9.89 -3.16 17.05
CA ILE A 390 -8.61 -3.13 16.36
C ILE A 390 -7.43 -3.17 17.36
N MET A 391 -7.55 -2.51 18.49
CA MET A 391 -6.54 -2.57 19.56
C MET A 391 -6.37 -3.96 20.14
N ASP A 392 -7.47 -4.70 20.30
CA ASP A 392 -7.48 -6.06 20.85
C ASP A 392 -6.90 -7.11 19.90
N GLN A 393 -7.10 -6.98 18.56
CA GLN A 393 -6.82 -8.08 17.63
C GLN A 393 -5.99 -7.71 16.40
N HIS A 394 -5.85 -6.43 16.07
CA HIS A 394 -5.31 -6.01 14.78
C HIS A 394 -4.24 -4.91 14.87
N THR A 395 -3.34 -5.02 15.84
CA THR A 395 -2.10 -4.22 15.87
C THR A 395 -0.98 -4.93 15.11
N TYR A 396 0.07 -4.22 14.73
CA TYR A 396 1.26 -4.85 14.12
C TYR A 396 1.91 -5.90 15.01
N ARG A 397 1.77 -5.80 16.34
CA ARG A 397 2.22 -6.84 17.24
C ARG A 397 1.51 -8.16 16.98
N HIS A 398 0.18 -8.16 16.83
CA HIS A 398 -0.58 -9.37 16.51
C HIS A 398 -0.17 -9.98 15.16
N ARG A 399 0.24 -9.14 14.20
CA ARG A 399 0.77 -9.65 12.92
C ARG A 399 2.14 -10.35 13.11
N VAL A 400 3.00 -9.80 13.97
CA VAL A 400 4.30 -10.43 14.27
C VAL A 400 4.12 -11.68 15.14
N ASP A 401 3.13 -11.72 16.05
CA ASP A 401 2.73 -12.95 16.75
C ASP A 401 2.36 -14.05 15.75
N ALA A 402 1.52 -13.71 14.75
CA ALA A 402 1.15 -14.66 13.70
C ALA A 402 2.36 -15.14 12.87
N VAL A 403 3.35 -14.28 12.62
CA VAL A 403 4.60 -14.68 11.95
C VAL A 403 5.44 -15.61 12.82
N ARG A 404 5.57 -15.32 14.12
CA ARG A 404 6.27 -16.19 15.08
C ARG A 404 5.64 -17.58 15.11
N ASP A 405 4.33 -17.67 15.07
CA ASP A 405 3.59 -18.95 15.12
C ASP A 405 3.75 -19.81 13.86
N LEU A 406 4.36 -19.27 12.80
CA LEU A 406 4.76 -20.05 11.62
C LEU A 406 6.05 -20.82 11.82
N MET A 407 6.84 -20.47 12.86
CA MET A 407 8.17 -21.04 13.15
C MET A 407 8.09 -22.17 14.16
#